data_91271cc4eebff25f1dc1d583797ec046
#
_entry.id   91271cc4eebff25f1dc1d583797ec046
#
_cell.length_a   1.000
_cell.length_b   1.000
_cell.length_c   1.000
_cell.angle_alpha   90.00
_cell.angle_beta   90.00
_cell.angle_gamma   90.00
#
_symmetry.space_group_name_H-M   'P 1'
#
loop_
_entity.id
_entity.type
_entity.pdbx_description
1 polymer ?
#
loop_
_entity_poly.entity_id
_entity_poly.type
_entity_poly.pdbx_seq_one_letter_code
_entity_poly.pdbx_strand_id
1 'polypeptide(L)'
;MKSTPIICIFVFFLFNCEDAENSIAAVQNNCGLDTTFVQVVDSLKWPKGNDMVLADDCGYVGVGRLSSRPWIIKFNEEGEEVWSKIFEEIPIPTGNYSDGYQYASAIDNTNDGGYIICTSVSVNHPSYNATGYIIKVDSLGQTEWLNELPSNRAYHGRDIIQTNEGDYIVVGNW
;
A
#
# COMPACT_ATOMS: atom_id res chain seq x y z
N MET A 1 -0.63 36.81 0.93
CA MET A 1 -0.02 35.58 1.42
C MET A 1 -1.10 34.51 1.30
N LYS A 2 -0.98 33.63 0.32
CA LYS A 2 -1.92 32.51 0.14
C LYS A 2 -1.39 31.36 0.98
N SER A 3 -2.16 30.90 1.97
CA SER A 3 -1.84 29.72 2.75
C SER A 3 -2.06 28.48 1.88
N THR A 4 -1.01 27.68 1.71
CA THR A 4 -1.09 26.38 1.06
C THR A 4 -1.82 25.40 2.01
N PRO A 5 -2.87 24.72 1.57
CA PRO A 5 -3.51 23.71 2.40
C PRO A 5 -2.61 22.46 2.50
N ILE A 6 -2.37 22.01 3.71
CA ILE A 6 -1.70 20.75 4.01
C ILE A 6 -2.77 19.68 4.05
N ILE A 7 -2.69 18.69 3.13
CA ILE A 7 -3.56 17.54 3.14
C ILE A 7 -2.92 16.49 4.07
N CYS A 8 -3.45 16.36 5.27
CA CYS A 8 -3.16 15.22 6.13
C CYS A 8 -4.34 14.25 6.04
N ILE A 9 -4.14 13.13 5.36
CA ILE A 9 -5.07 12.01 5.41
C ILE A 9 -4.80 11.27 6.72
N PHE A 10 -5.65 11.47 7.72
CA PHE A 10 -5.54 10.78 8.99
C PHE A 10 -6.15 9.39 8.90
N VAL A 11 -5.30 8.38 8.74
CA VAL A 11 -5.55 7.09 9.33
C VAL A 11 -4.77 7.06 10.65
N PHE A 12 -5.42 7.46 11.74
CA PHE A 12 -4.96 7.44 13.12
C PHE A 12 -3.43 7.45 13.34
N PHE A 13 -2.85 8.63 13.57
CA PHE A 13 -1.91 8.94 14.66
C PHE A 13 -1.57 10.42 14.61
N LEU A 14 -1.80 11.15 15.72
CA LEU A 14 -1.39 12.54 15.92
C LEU A 14 0.13 12.60 16.10
N PHE A 15 0.86 13.07 15.11
CA PHE A 15 2.19 13.64 15.28
C PHE A 15 2.25 14.99 14.57
N ASN A 16 2.82 15.98 15.26
CA ASN A 16 3.04 17.31 14.73
C ASN A 16 3.87 17.25 13.44
N CYS A 17 3.31 17.73 12.36
CA CYS A 17 3.96 17.82 11.05
C CYS A 17 4.46 19.27 10.86
N GLU A 18 5.52 19.68 11.58
CA GLU A 18 6.16 21.00 11.40
C GLU A 18 7.41 20.96 10.49
N ASP A 19 7.93 19.79 10.10
CA ASP A 19 9.19 19.67 9.37
C ASP A 19 9.10 19.00 7.97
N ALA A 20 7.90 18.89 7.38
CA ALA A 20 7.71 18.20 6.09
C ALA A 20 7.92 19.08 4.85
N GLU A 21 8.39 20.34 4.99
CA GLU A 21 8.50 21.25 3.85
C GLU A 21 9.66 20.94 2.87
N ASN A 22 10.54 19.95 3.16
CA ASN A 22 11.75 19.77 2.37
C ASN A 22 11.90 18.42 1.64
N SER A 23 10.90 17.54 1.67
CA SER A 23 11.02 16.23 1.00
C SER A 23 9.99 15.94 -0.09
N ILE A 24 9.10 16.87 -0.41
CA ILE A 24 8.17 16.75 -1.53
C ILE A 24 8.67 17.58 -2.71
N ALA A 25 9.91 17.36 -3.11
CA ALA A 25 10.41 17.90 -4.36
C ALA A 25 10.54 16.74 -5.35
N ALA A 26 9.53 16.59 -6.18
CA ALA A 26 9.59 16.07 -7.53
C ALA A 26 8.53 15.06 -7.95
N VAL A 27 7.30 15.17 -7.46
CA VAL A 27 6.19 14.79 -8.34
C VAL A 27 5.46 16.08 -8.68
N GLN A 28 5.89 16.74 -9.75
CA GLN A 28 5.13 17.83 -10.35
C GLN A 28 3.95 17.24 -11.14
N ASN A 29 3.11 16.49 -10.46
CA ASN A 29 1.76 16.30 -10.92
C ASN A 29 1.04 17.61 -10.57
N ASN A 30 0.53 18.27 -11.59
CA ASN A 30 -0.19 19.55 -11.49
C ASN A 30 -1.56 19.36 -10.82
N CYS A 31 -1.61 18.51 -9.78
CA CYS A 31 -2.79 18.22 -9.00
C CYS A 31 -3.06 19.41 -8.09
N GLY A 32 -3.92 20.32 -8.54
CA GLY A 32 -4.39 21.45 -7.74
C GLY A 32 -5.31 20.99 -6.62
N LEU A 33 -4.75 20.36 -5.59
CA LEU A 33 -5.50 19.85 -4.45
C LEU A 33 -5.99 21.00 -3.57
N ASP A 34 -7.15 21.54 -3.90
CA ASP A 34 -7.78 22.65 -3.17
C ASP A 34 -8.82 22.15 -2.12
N THR A 35 -9.02 20.85 -2.01
CA THR A 35 -10.06 20.26 -1.14
C THR A 35 -9.47 19.32 -0.09
N THR A 36 -9.92 19.47 1.15
CA THR A 36 -9.67 18.50 2.22
C THR A 36 -10.90 17.61 2.33
N PHE A 37 -10.72 16.30 2.26
CA PHE A 37 -11.81 15.34 2.48
C PHE A 37 -11.41 14.32 3.55
N VAL A 38 -12.41 13.71 4.15
CA VAL A 38 -12.25 12.54 5.02
C VAL A 38 -13.15 11.44 4.46
N GLN A 39 -12.54 10.35 4.00
CA GLN A 39 -13.27 9.18 3.54
C GLN A 39 -13.16 8.07 4.56
N VAL A 40 -14.30 7.53 4.98
CA VAL A 40 -14.38 6.37 5.85
C VAL A 40 -14.71 5.15 4.99
N VAL A 41 -13.78 4.23 4.87
CA VAL A 41 -14.03 2.94 4.23
C VAL A 41 -14.88 2.07 5.16
N ASP A 42 -15.91 1.42 4.62
CA ASP A 42 -16.88 0.64 5.39
C ASP A 42 -16.20 -0.33 6.37
N SER A 43 -16.56 -0.18 7.64
CA SER A 43 -15.95 -0.89 8.77
C SER A 43 -16.42 -2.34 8.94
N LEU A 44 -17.40 -2.81 8.16
CA LEU A 44 -17.98 -4.16 8.34
C LEU A 44 -16.99 -5.31 8.12
N LYS A 45 -15.88 -5.05 7.43
CA LYS A 45 -14.83 -6.04 7.15
C LYS A 45 -13.50 -5.76 7.84
N TRP A 46 -13.47 -4.81 8.79
CA TRP A 46 -12.26 -4.41 9.52
C TRP A 46 -11.07 -4.05 8.60
N PRO A 47 -11.26 -3.07 7.70
CA PRO A 47 -10.18 -2.60 6.86
C PRO A 47 -9.07 -1.98 7.70
N LYS A 48 -7.83 -2.18 7.29
CA LYS A 48 -6.67 -1.55 7.89
C LYS A 48 -5.75 -1.06 6.78
N GLY A 49 -5.62 0.25 6.63
CA GLY A 49 -4.66 0.88 5.73
C GLY A 49 -3.26 0.86 6.33
N ASN A 50 -2.26 0.66 5.50
CA ASN A 50 -0.86 0.65 5.89
C ASN A 50 -0.02 1.70 5.13
N ASP A 51 -0.34 1.93 3.84
CA ASP A 51 0.41 2.83 2.99
C ASP A 51 -0.43 3.34 1.84
N MET A 52 -0.02 4.46 1.20
CA MET A 52 -0.68 5.02 0.03
C MET A 52 0.26 5.87 -0.82
N VAL A 53 -0.07 5.97 -2.11
CA VAL A 53 0.61 6.81 -3.09
C VAL A 53 -0.38 7.72 -3.81
N LEU A 54 0.13 8.86 -4.32
CA LEU A 54 -0.59 9.69 -5.26
C LEU A 54 -0.51 9.06 -6.65
N ALA A 55 -1.66 8.88 -7.31
CA ALA A 55 -1.72 8.36 -8.66
C ALA A 55 -1.51 9.47 -9.71
N ASP A 56 -1.17 9.08 -10.94
CA ASP A 56 -0.92 10.04 -12.05
C ASP A 56 -2.15 10.86 -12.43
N ASP A 57 -3.35 10.37 -12.13
CA ASP A 57 -4.64 11.04 -12.35
C ASP A 57 -5.10 11.89 -11.16
N CYS A 58 -4.17 12.24 -10.26
CA CYS A 58 -4.42 13.00 -9.04
C CYS A 58 -5.32 12.30 -7.99
N GLY A 59 -5.70 11.07 -8.23
CA GLY A 59 -6.34 10.22 -7.25
C GLY A 59 -5.32 9.60 -6.27
N TYR A 60 -5.79 8.74 -5.39
CA TYR A 60 -4.98 8.10 -4.36
C TYR A 60 -5.13 6.59 -4.44
N VAL A 61 -4.04 5.87 -4.26
CA VAL A 61 -4.07 4.41 -4.17
C VAL A 61 -3.52 3.98 -2.83
N GLY A 62 -4.37 3.34 -2.04
CA GLY A 62 -4.02 2.82 -0.71
C GLY A 62 -3.92 1.31 -0.69
N VAL A 63 -3.09 0.80 0.19
CA VAL A 63 -2.96 -0.64 0.43
C VAL A 63 -3.04 -0.97 1.91
N GLY A 64 -3.36 -2.22 2.19
CA GLY A 64 -3.46 -2.68 3.56
C GLY A 64 -4.01 -4.09 3.67
N ARG A 65 -4.98 -4.25 4.58
CA ARG A 65 -5.63 -5.53 4.84
C ARG A 65 -7.14 -5.38 4.92
N LEU A 66 -7.84 -6.29 4.28
CA LEU A 66 -9.28 -6.47 4.41
C LEU A 66 -9.57 -7.94 4.71
N SER A 67 -10.28 -8.24 5.80
CA SER A 67 -10.64 -9.61 6.20
C SER A 67 -9.45 -10.61 6.19
N SER A 68 -8.30 -10.22 6.74
CA SER A 68 -7.06 -11.02 6.80
C SER A 68 -6.33 -11.24 5.47
N ARG A 69 -6.68 -10.49 4.41
CA ARG A 69 -6.04 -10.55 3.09
C ARG A 69 -5.44 -9.20 2.70
N PRO A 70 -4.37 -9.19 1.91
CA PRO A 70 -3.89 -7.97 1.28
C PRO A 70 -4.97 -7.35 0.41
N TRP A 71 -5.04 -6.04 0.44
CA TRP A 71 -6.09 -5.26 -0.20
C TRP A 71 -5.50 -3.98 -0.78
N ILE A 72 -6.02 -3.58 -1.92
CA ILE A 72 -5.71 -2.32 -2.60
C ILE A 72 -7.02 -1.59 -2.90
N ILE A 73 -6.98 -0.26 -2.82
CA ILE A 73 -8.13 0.61 -3.12
C ILE A 73 -7.66 1.87 -3.82
N LYS A 74 -8.41 2.30 -4.82
CA LYS A 74 -8.21 3.57 -5.50
C LYS A 74 -9.35 4.52 -5.21
N PHE A 75 -8.98 5.76 -4.93
CA PHE A 75 -9.89 6.91 -4.81
C PHE A 75 -9.57 7.93 -5.91
N ASN A 76 -10.57 8.68 -6.35
CA ASN A 76 -10.38 9.88 -7.15
C ASN A 76 -9.86 11.06 -6.29
N GLU A 77 -9.67 12.23 -6.89
CA GLU A 77 -9.21 13.44 -6.20
C GLU A 77 -10.20 13.95 -5.15
N GLU A 78 -11.48 13.65 -5.29
CA GLU A 78 -12.55 13.97 -4.32
C GLU A 78 -12.64 12.96 -3.17
N GLY A 79 -11.89 11.86 -3.23
CA GLY A 79 -11.89 10.79 -2.22
C GLY A 79 -13.02 9.78 -2.39
N GLU A 80 -13.66 9.73 -3.54
CA GLU A 80 -14.65 8.70 -3.86
C GLU A 80 -13.93 7.43 -4.33
N GLU A 81 -14.41 6.25 -3.89
CA GLU A 81 -13.86 4.97 -4.32
C GLU A 81 -14.09 4.76 -5.82
N VAL A 82 -12.99 4.55 -6.56
CA VAL A 82 -13.04 4.21 -7.99
C VAL A 82 -13.08 2.70 -8.18
N TRP A 83 -12.18 2.00 -7.50
CA TRP A 83 -12.14 0.54 -7.47
C TRP A 83 -11.39 0.04 -6.23
N SER A 84 -11.65 -1.21 -5.86
CA SER A 84 -10.89 -1.93 -4.85
C SER A 84 -10.76 -3.41 -5.19
N LYS A 85 -9.71 -4.06 -4.67
CA LYS A 85 -9.42 -5.47 -4.89
C LYS A 85 -8.80 -6.12 -3.67
N ILE A 86 -9.24 -7.33 -3.35
CA ILE A 86 -8.56 -8.24 -2.41
C ILE A 86 -7.71 -9.20 -3.22
N PHE A 87 -6.46 -9.40 -2.83
CA PHE A 87 -5.55 -10.36 -3.48
C PHE A 87 -5.81 -11.77 -2.95
N GLU A 88 -6.79 -12.44 -3.53
CA GLU A 88 -7.14 -13.82 -3.17
C GLU A 88 -6.16 -14.85 -3.72
N GLU A 89 -5.42 -14.50 -4.77
CA GLU A 89 -4.42 -15.32 -5.44
C GLU A 89 -3.17 -15.58 -4.61
N ILE A 90 -2.91 -14.80 -3.55
CA ILE A 90 -1.79 -15.03 -2.65
C ILE A 90 -2.05 -16.29 -1.83
N PRO A 91 -1.15 -17.30 -1.86
CA PRO A 91 -1.34 -18.53 -1.12
C PRO A 91 -1.45 -18.24 0.39
N ILE A 92 -2.44 -18.85 1.05
CA ILE A 92 -2.49 -18.86 2.51
C ILE A 92 -1.53 -19.92 2.99
N PRO A 93 -0.63 -19.64 3.93
CA PRO A 93 0.19 -20.66 4.55
C PRO A 93 -0.70 -21.79 5.09
N THR A 94 -0.47 -23.04 4.60
CA THR A 94 -1.25 -24.19 5.04
C THR A 94 -0.79 -24.67 6.41
N GLY A 95 -1.71 -24.73 7.36
CA GLY A 95 -1.45 -25.21 8.73
C GLY A 95 -2.67 -24.95 9.61
N ASN A 96 -2.73 -25.52 10.80
CA ASN A 96 -3.82 -25.31 11.78
C ASN A 96 -3.77 -23.92 12.42
N TYR A 97 -3.78 -22.85 11.59
CA TYR A 97 -3.52 -21.48 12.03
C TYR A 97 -4.76 -20.61 11.84
N SER A 98 -5.58 -20.59 12.86
CA SER A 98 -6.76 -19.73 12.92
C SER A 98 -6.42 -18.23 12.98
N ASP A 99 -5.15 -17.86 13.18
CA ASP A 99 -4.77 -16.51 13.57
C ASP A 99 -3.72 -15.85 12.64
N GLY A 100 -3.39 -16.48 11.50
CA GLY A 100 -2.51 -15.89 10.49
C GLY A 100 -3.26 -14.91 9.60
N TYR A 101 -2.69 -13.73 9.37
CA TYR A 101 -3.21 -12.78 8.38
C TYR A 101 -2.10 -12.28 7.47
N GLN A 102 -2.50 -12.01 6.24
CA GLN A 102 -1.65 -11.37 5.23
C GLN A 102 -2.08 -9.91 5.08
N TYR A 103 -1.15 -9.06 4.73
CA TYR A 103 -1.44 -7.64 4.48
C TYR A 103 -0.45 -7.06 3.47
N ALA A 104 -0.90 -6.11 2.69
CA ALA A 104 -0.01 -5.26 1.92
C ALA A 104 0.60 -4.22 2.86
N SER A 105 1.92 -4.13 2.88
CA SER A 105 2.69 -3.29 3.82
C SER A 105 3.13 -1.99 3.21
N ALA A 106 3.44 -1.97 1.91
CA ALA A 106 3.89 -0.78 1.19
C ALA A 106 3.47 -0.85 -0.28
N ILE A 107 3.41 0.33 -0.91
CA ILE A 107 3.08 0.53 -2.32
C ILE A 107 3.95 1.64 -2.89
N ASP A 108 4.32 1.52 -4.17
CA ASP A 108 4.91 2.61 -4.94
C ASP A 108 4.36 2.64 -6.37
N ASN A 109 4.44 3.80 -7.01
CA ASN A 109 4.11 3.95 -8.43
C ASN A 109 5.16 3.25 -9.29
N THR A 110 4.76 2.81 -10.48
CA THR A 110 5.69 2.25 -11.47
C THR A 110 5.75 3.09 -12.72
N ASN A 111 6.88 3.03 -13.43
CA ASN A 111 7.15 3.86 -14.63
C ASN A 111 6.14 3.66 -15.78
N ASP A 112 5.36 2.59 -15.73
CA ASP A 112 4.30 2.25 -16.69
C ASP A 112 2.90 2.73 -16.27
N GLY A 113 2.80 3.49 -15.17
CA GLY A 113 1.54 3.99 -14.64
C GLY A 113 0.75 3.00 -13.79
N GLY A 114 1.33 1.85 -13.48
CA GLY A 114 0.79 0.88 -12.53
C GLY A 114 1.35 1.05 -11.12
N TYR A 115 1.28 -0.02 -10.31
CA TYR A 115 1.73 0.01 -8.91
C TYR A 115 2.48 -1.26 -8.57
N ILE A 116 3.50 -1.11 -7.71
CA ILE A 116 4.22 -2.22 -7.11
C ILE A 116 3.91 -2.30 -5.62
N ILE A 117 3.62 -3.49 -5.12
CA ILE A 117 3.13 -3.70 -3.76
C ILE A 117 4.00 -4.75 -3.09
N CYS A 118 4.39 -4.49 -1.87
CA CYS A 118 5.07 -5.44 -1.00
C CYS A 118 4.08 -5.96 0.04
N THR A 119 4.10 -7.28 0.29
CA THR A 119 3.24 -7.90 1.29
C THR A 119 4.03 -8.48 2.44
N SER A 120 3.32 -8.66 3.56
CA SER A 120 3.82 -9.35 4.73
C SER A 120 2.78 -10.35 5.23
N VAL A 121 3.28 -11.42 5.85
CA VAL A 121 2.42 -12.41 6.49
C VAL A 121 2.71 -12.39 7.98
N SER A 122 1.68 -12.25 8.79
CA SER A 122 1.78 -12.41 10.24
C SER A 122 1.25 -13.78 10.63
N VAL A 123 2.07 -14.56 11.30
CA VAL A 123 1.70 -15.85 11.89
C VAL A 123 2.12 -15.86 13.35
N ASN A 124 1.20 -16.25 14.22
CA ASN A 124 1.43 -16.24 15.68
C ASN A 124 2.24 -17.44 16.18
N HIS A 125 3.16 -17.98 15.38
CA HIS A 125 3.94 -19.14 15.80
C HIS A 125 5.43 -19.02 15.42
N PRO A 126 6.35 -19.29 16.35
CA PRO A 126 7.78 -19.10 16.15
C PRO A 126 8.45 -20.06 15.15
N SER A 127 7.74 -21.08 14.68
CA SER A 127 8.26 -22.10 13.77
C SER A 127 7.81 -21.91 12.31
N TYR A 128 7.16 -20.78 11.96
CA TYR A 128 6.60 -20.62 10.62
C TYR A 128 7.43 -19.71 9.72
N ASN A 129 7.66 -20.24 8.54
CA ASN A 129 8.13 -19.49 7.40
C ASN A 129 6.95 -18.70 6.83
N ALA A 130 6.80 -17.47 7.24
CA ALA A 130 5.88 -16.54 6.59
C ALA A 130 6.56 -16.01 5.34
N THR A 131 5.93 -16.17 4.18
CA THR A 131 6.48 -15.72 2.92
C THR A 131 5.88 -14.38 2.53
N GLY A 132 6.72 -13.38 2.27
CA GLY A 132 6.33 -12.14 1.63
C GLY A 132 6.21 -12.30 0.12
N TYR A 133 5.38 -11.48 -0.50
CA TYR A 133 5.20 -11.41 -1.95
C TYR A 133 5.37 -9.99 -2.44
N ILE A 134 5.84 -9.86 -3.68
CA ILE A 134 5.78 -8.64 -4.45
C ILE A 134 4.70 -8.82 -5.51
N ILE A 135 3.82 -7.84 -5.63
CA ILE A 135 2.71 -7.85 -6.57
C ILE A 135 2.83 -6.63 -7.47
N LYS A 136 2.88 -6.83 -8.77
CA LYS A 136 2.74 -5.77 -9.75
C LYS A 136 1.30 -5.76 -10.25
N VAL A 137 0.69 -4.58 -10.24
CA VAL A 137 -0.63 -4.35 -10.81
C VAL A 137 -0.57 -3.21 -11.83
N ASP A 138 -1.47 -3.25 -12.79
CA ASP A 138 -1.68 -2.14 -13.73
C ASP A 138 -2.42 -0.97 -13.08
N SER A 139 -2.65 0.11 -13.82
CA SER A 139 -3.38 1.31 -13.36
C SER A 139 -4.84 1.04 -12.96
N LEU A 140 -5.41 -0.09 -13.37
CA LEU A 140 -6.75 -0.55 -13.04
C LEU A 140 -6.79 -1.55 -11.88
N GLY A 141 -5.64 -1.81 -11.25
CA GLY A 141 -5.52 -2.76 -10.14
C GLY A 141 -5.52 -4.23 -10.55
N GLN A 142 -5.37 -4.54 -11.87
CA GLN A 142 -5.28 -5.91 -12.33
C GLN A 142 -3.87 -6.45 -12.10
N THR A 143 -3.77 -7.65 -11.52
CA THR A 143 -2.47 -8.29 -11.27
C THR A 143 -1.80 -8.67 -12.59
N GLU A 144 -0.62 -8.11 -12.82
CA GLU A 144 0.23 -8.47 -13.95
C GLU A 144 1.12 -9.66 -13.59
N TRP A 145 1.72 -9.62 -12.41
CA TRP A 145 2.51 -10.72 -11.87
C TRP A 145 2.57 -10.69 -10.33
N LEU A 146 2.87 -11.85 -9.78
CA LEU A 146 3.06 -12.12 -8.36
C LEU A 146 4.35 -12.92 -8.18
N ASN A 147 5.28 -12.41 -7.40
CA ASN A 147 6.54 -13.08 -7.09
C ASN A 147 6.71 -13.29 -5.59
N GLU A 148 7.09 -14.50 -5.23
CA GLU A 148 7.47 -14.83 -3.86
C GLU A 148 8.86 -14.29 -3.54
N LEU A 149 9.00 -13.63 -2.39
CA LEU A 149 10.30 -13.20 -1.90
C LEU A 149 11.09 -14.44 -1.45
N PRO A 150 12.32 -14.63 -1.95
CA PRO A 150 13.11 -15.80 -1.63
C PRO A 150 13.44 -15.82 -0.15
N SER A 151 12.86 -16.76 0.61
CA SER A 151 13.14 -16.89 2.02
C SER A 151 13.01 -18.32 2.53
N ASN A 152 13.89 -18.64 3.47
CA ASN A 152 13.77 -19.75 4.40
C ASN A 152 13.35 -19.28 5.81
N ARG A 153 12.87 -18.03 5.94
CA ARG A 153 12.42 -17.41 7.20
C ARG A 153 11.25 -16.46 6.91
N ALA A 154 10.56 -16.02 7.96
CA ALA A 154 9.48 -15.05 7.86
C ALA A 154 10.00 -13.71 7.31
N TYR A 155 9.44 -13.26 6.18
CA TYR A 155 9.72 -11.96 5.60
C TYR A 155 8.60 -10.98 5.89
N HIS A 156 9.00 -9.82 6.42
CA HIS A 156 8.11 -8.68 6.53
C HIS A 156 8.68 -7.56 5.67
N GLY A 157 8.18 -7.41 4.47
CA GLY A 157 8.47 -6.23 3.67
C GLY A 157 7.95 -4.98 4.36
N ARG A 158 8.72 -3.92 4.36
CA ARG A 158 8.38 -2.66 5.01
C ARG A 158 8.19 -1.53 4.04
N ASP A 159 8.96 -1.56 2.96
CA ASP A 159 8.90 -0.57 1.92
C ASP A 159 9.37 -1.16 0.59
N ILE A 160 8.93 -0.59 -0.52
CA ILE A 160 9.26 -1.00 -1.87
C ILE A 160 9.29 0.22 -2.78
N ILE A 161 10.27 0.27 -3.68
CA ILE A 161 10.35 1.30 -4.71
C ILE A 161 10.71 0.68 -6.05
N GLN A 162 10.35 1.37 -7.15
CA GLN A 162 10.93 1.10 -8.45
C GLN A 162 12.07 2.07 -8.75
N THR A 163 13.21 1.56 -9.25
CA THR A 163 14.32 2.39 -9.72
C THR A 163 14.03 3.00 -11.09
N ASN A 164 14.80 4.01 -11.49
CA ASN A 164 14.70 4.59 -12.84
C ASN A 164 15.02 3.58 -13.96
N GLU A 165 15.81 2.55 -13.65
CA GLU A 165 16.18 1.46 -14.56
C GLU A 165 15.10 0.39 -14.67
N GLY A 166 14.04 0.46 -13.83
CA GLY A 166 12.91 -0.47 -13.81
C GLY A 166 13.09 -1.64 -12.82
N ASP A 167 14.18 -1.69 -12.07
CA ASP A 167 14.38 -2.67 -11.01
C ASP A 167 13.54 -2.33 -9.77
N TYR A 168 13.28 -3.32 -8.91
CA TYR A 168 12.54 -3.13 -7.66
C TYR A 168 13.46 -3.36 -6.46
N ILE A 169 13.41 -2.46 -5.50
CA ILE A 169 14.14 -2.54 -4.24
C ILE A 169 13.12 -2.69 -3.11
N VAL A 170 13.29 -3.74 -2.31
CA VAL A 170 12.47 -4.00 -1.12
C VAL A 170 13.35 -3.93 0.11
N VAL A 171 12.89 -3.23 1.13
CA VAL A 171 13.48 -3.26 2.46
C VAL A 171 12.52 -3.91 3.45
N GLY A 172 13.06 -4.58 4.44
CA GLY A 172 12.24 -5.29 5.43
C GLY A 172 13.07 -5.97 6.50
N ASN A 173 12.41 -6.79 7.29
CA ASN A 173 13.02 -7.58 8.34
C ASN A 173 12.60 -9.05 8.24
N TRP A 174 13.48 -9.94 8.72
CA TRP A 174 13.30 -11.39 8.80
C TRP A 174 13.61 -11.92 10.19
#